data_e684f53cd530039c944cb3726f918685
#
_entry.id   e684f53cd530039c944cb3726f918685
#
_cell.length_a   1.000
_cell.length_b   1.000
_cell.length_c   1.000
_cell.angle_alpha   90.00
_cell.angle_beta   90.00
_cell.angle_gamma   90.00
#
_symmetry.space_group_name_H-M   'P 1'
#
loop_
_entity.id
_entity.type
_entity.pdbx_description
1 polymer ?
#
loop_
_entity_poly.entity_id
_entity_poly.type
_entity_poly.pdbx_seq_one_letter_code
_entity_poly.pdbx_strand_id
1 'polypeptide(L)'
;MINAVKEYFLSCPAIQRRAKVFGINNLAADPLAYTVEDVPGNPIRKHYVDGSAVRERSFVLASRETYTKDTIAQNRNSATYDAVCAWVEQQNALGIFPDIPEGDPLSVEVSSSAYVLQTDGKTARYQIQIKVIYFTEAITK
;
A
#
# COMPACT_ATOMS: atom_id res chain seq x y z
N MET A 1 -5.98 10.02 -5.98
CA MET A 1 -4.76 9.45 -5.34
C MET A 1 -4.73 7.93 -5.38
N ILE A 2 -5.84 7.26 -5.10
CA ILE A 2 -5.85 5.79 -5.03
C ILE A 2 -5.42 5.12 -6.33
N ASN A 3 -5.79 5.66 -7.48
CA ASN A 3 -5.34 5.13 -8.78
C ASN A 3 -3.82 5.23 -8.94
N ALA A 4 -3.23 6.33 -8.52
CA ALA A 4 -1.78 6.53 -8.56
C ALA A 4 -1.06 5.52 -7.65
N VAL A 5 -1.62 5.24 -6.47
CA VAL A 5 -1.08 4.25 -5.54
C VAL A 5 -1.17 2.86 -6.13
N LYS A 6 -2.29 2.51 -6.77
CA LYS A 6 -2.45 1.24 -7.47
C LYS A 6 -1.38 1.07 -8.56
N GLU A 7 -1.21 2.08 -9.42
CA GLU A 7 -0.22 2.03 -10.50
C GLU A 7 1.20 1.88 -9.94
N TYR A 8 1.49 2.56 -8.84
CA TYR A 8 2.77 2.45 -8.16
C TYR A 8 3.05 1.00 -7.72
N PHE A 9 2.09 0.35 -7.06
CA PHE A 9 2.27 -1.03 -6.61
C PHE A 9 2.23 -2.05 -7.74
N LEU A 10 1.58 -1.74 -8.87
CA LEU A 10 1.63 -2.60 -10.06
C LEU A 10 3.02 -2.70 -10.66
N SER A 11 3.90 -1.74 -10.39
CA SER A 11 5.30 -1.83 -10.82
C SER A 11 6.18 -2.66 -9.88
N CYS A 12 5.66 -3.11 -8.75
CA CYS A 12 6.41 -3.93 -7.81
C CYS A 12 6.58 -5.35 -8.34
N PRO A 13 7.82 -5.86 -8.54
CA PRO A 13 8.02 -7.20 -9.09
C PRO A 13 7.41 -8.31 -8.24
N ALA A 14 7.43 -8.17 -6.92
CA ALA A 14 6.86 -9.18 -6.02
C ALA A 14 5.35 -9.32 -6.21
N ILE A 15 4.65 -8.19 -6.42
CA ILE A 15 3.22 -8.18 -6.69
C ILE A 15 2.93 -8.71 -8.10
N GLN A 16 3.71 -8.31 -9.09
CA GLN A 16 3.54 -8.75 -10.49
C GLN A 16 3.62 -10.27 -10.62
N ARG A 17 4.48 -10.91 -9.82
CA ARG A 17 4.66 -12.37 -9.87
C ARG A 17 3.50 -13.13 -9.25
N ARG A 18 2.78 -12.54 -8.30
CA ARG A 18 1.75 -13.25 -7.53
C ARG A 18 0.34 -12.80 -7.83
N ALA A 19 0.11 -11.53 -8.11
CA ALA A 19 -1.23 -11.00 -8.27
C ALA A 19 -1.85 -11.44 -9.59
N LYS A 20 -2.99 -12.10 -9.51
CA LYS A 20 -3.82 -12.44 -10.69
C LYS A 20 -4.81 -11.32 -11.00
N VAL A 21 -5.28 -10.63 -9.96
CA VAL A 21 -6.21 -9.52 -10.06
C VAL A 21 -5.76 -8.44 -9.09
N PHE A 22 -5.81 -7.19 -9.52
CA PHE A 22 -5.50 -6.06 -8.65
C PHE A 22 -6.63 -5.03 -8.76
N GLY A 23 -7.39 -4.88 -7.69
CA GLY A 23 -8.56 -4.01 -7.62
C GLY A 23 -8.34 -2.76 -6.79
N ILE A 24 -9.39 -1.96 -6.73
CA ILE A 24 -9.47 -0.77 -5.87
C ILE A 24 -10.71 -0.93 -4.99
N ASN A 25 -10.51 -0.81 -3.66
CA ASN A 25 -11.58 -0.94 -2.67
C ASN A 25 -12.42 -2.22 -2.80
N ASN A 26 -11.85 -3.26 -3.40
CA ASN A 26 -12.53 -4.52 -3.61
C ASN A 26 -11.53 -5.66 -3.67
N LEU A 27 -11.59 -6.56 -2.70
CA LEU A 27 -10.78 -7.76 -2.68
C LEU A 27 -11.64 -8.94 -3.18
N ALA A 28 -11.27 -9.48 -4.35
CA ALA A 28 -11.97 -10.62 -4.92
C ALA A 28 -11.85 -11.85 -4.01
N ALA A 29 -12.80 -12.77 -4.13
CA ALA A 29 -12.88 -13.97 -3.29
C ALA A 29 -11.82 -15.03 -3.64
N ASP A 30 -11.26 -14.98 -4.84
CA ASP A 30 -10.30 -15.96 -5.32
C ASP A 30 -8.89 -15.71 -4.75
N PRO A 31 -8.08 -16.78 -4.54
CA PRO A 31 -6.69 -16.61 -4.13
C PRO A 31 -5.88 -15.76 -5.12
N LEU A 32 -4.86 -15.07 -4.60
CA LEU A 32 -3.96 -14.19 -5.35
C LEU A 32 -4.63 -12.93 -5.91
N ALA A 33 -5.80 -12.57 -5.40
CA ALA A 33 -6.39 -11.26 -5.63
C ALA A 33 -5.73 -10.24 -4.70
N TYR A 34 -5.41 -9.07 -5.25
CA TYR A 34 -4.85 -7.96 -4.51
C TYR A 34 -5.76 -6.74 -4.65
N THR A 35 -5.71 -5.85 -3.68
CA THR A 35 -6.42 -4.58 -3.74
C THR A 35 -5.70 -3.51 -2.93
N VAL A 36 -5.90 -2.26 -3.33
CA VAL A 36 -5.59 -1.09 -2.51
C VAL A 36 -6.91 -0.53 -2.03
N GLU A 37 -7.04 -0.34 -0.72
CA GLU A 37 -8.24 0.22 -0.11
C GLU A 37 -7.94 1.57 0.51
N ASP A 38 -8.84 2.53 0.32
CA ASP A 38 -8.72 3.86 0.87
C ASP A 38 -9.12 3.85 2.36
N VAL A 39 -8.31 4.48 3.18
CA VAL A 39 -8.63 4.70 4.59
C VAL A 39 -9.03 6.18 4.73
N PRO A 40 -10.25 6.47 5.22
CA PRO A 40 -10.71 7.85 5.32
C PRO A 40 -9.79 8.70 6.20
N GLY A 41 -9.66 9.97 5.82
CA GLY A 41 -8.85 10.94 6.55
C GLY A 41 -7.71 11.49 5.70
N ASN A 42 -7.30 12.69 6.04
CA ASN A 42 -6.19 13.37 5.37
C ASN A 42 -5.50 14.29 6.39
N PRO A 43 -4.90 13.71 7.44
CA PRO A 43 -4.30 14.50 8.51
C PRO A 43 -3.11 15.32 8.01
N ILE A 44 -2.93 16.48 8.64
CA ILE A 44 -1.78 17.34 8.41
C ILE A 44 -0.69 16.91 9.38
N ARG A 45 0.46 16.48 8.85
CA ARG A 45 1.62 16.11 9.64
C ARG A 45 2.41 17.31 10.11
N LYS A 46 2.52 18.31 9.24
CA LYS A 46 3.28 19.52 9.53
C LYS A 46 2.62 20.69 8.80
N HIS A 47 2.40 21.77 9.51
CA HIS A 47 1.75 22.97 8.99
C HIS A 47 2.74 24.13 8.99
N TYR A 48 2.83 24.84 7.88
CA TYR A 48 3.73 25.97 7.73
C TYR A 48 2.95 27.30 7.80
N VAL A 49 3.66 28.36 8.14
CA VAL A 49 3.06 29.70 8.36
C VAL A 49 2.39 30.23 7.09
N ASP A 50 2.92 29.90 5.91
CA ASP A 50 2.38 30.35 4.62
C ASP A 50 1.13 29.60 4.18
N GLY A 51 0.66 28.62 4.97
CA GLY A 51 -0.50 27.81 4.65
C GLY A 51 -0.17 26.52 3.89
N SER A 52 1.11 26.31 3.52
CA SER A 52 1.52 25.03 2.99
C SER A 52 1.56 23.97 4.09
N ALA A 53 1.54 22.70 3.73
CA ALA A 53 1.48 21.63 4.70
C ALA A 53 2.09 20.34 4.15
N VAL A 54 2.59 19.51 5.08
CA VAL A 54 2.88 18.11 4.80
C VAL A 54 1.70 17.29 5.31
N ARG A 55 1.11 16.53 4.43
CA ARG A 55 -0.07 15.70 4.70
C ARG A 55 0.24 14.23 4.57
N GLU A 56 -0.59 13.40 5.17
CA GLU A 56 -0.52 11.96 4.94
C GLU A 56 -1.87 11.43 4.50
N ARG A 57 -1.83 10.46 3.60
CA ARG A 57 -3.01 9.71 3.19
C ARG A 57 -2.73 8.24 3.41
N SER A 58 -3.67 7.56 4.06
CA SER A 58 -3.49 6.16 4.44
C SER A 58 -4.26 5.23 3.50
N PHE A 59 -3.65 4.11 3.20
CA PHE A 59 -4.23 3.04 2.40
C PHE A 59 -3.91 1.70 3.04
N VAL A 60 -4.65 0.68 2.63
CA VAL A 60 -4.35 -0.71 2.97
C VAL A 60 -4.06 -1.44 1.67
N LEU A 61 -2.90 -2.09 1.60
CA LEU A 61 -2.61 -3.06 0.54
C LEU A 61 -2.97 -4.43 1.10
N ALA A 62 -3.94 -5.07 0.48
CA ALA A 62 -4.45 -6.35 0.93
C ALA A 62 -4.38 -7.39 -0.17
N SER A 63 -4.25 -8.65 0.23
CA SER A 63 -4.30 -9.77 -0.68
C SER A 63 -5.10 -10.91 -0.08
N ARG A 64 -5.66 -11.74 -0.94
CA ARG A 64 -6.27 -12.99 -0.55
C ARG A 64 -5.34 -14.11 -0.95
N GLU A 65 -4.88 -14.85 0.05
CA GLU A 65 -3.93 -15.94 -0.13
C GLU A 65 -4.58 -17.26 0.25
N THR A 66 -4.09 -18.36 -0.31
CA THR A 66 -4.50 -19.69 0.13
C THR A 66 -4.05 -19.87 1.57
N TYR A 67 -5.01 -20.18 2.44
CA TYR A 67 -4.75 -20.43 3.85
C TYR A 67 -4.63 -21.92 4.09
N THR A 68 -3.47 -22.35 4.57
CA THR A 68 -3.22 -23.69 5.04
C THR A 68 -2.52 -23.61 6.39
N LYS A 69 -2.61 -24.67 7.17
CA LYS A 69 -1.82 -24.77 8.41
C LYS A 69 -0.34 -25.05 8.11
N ASP A 70 0.02 -25.12 6.85
CA ASP A 70 1.37 -25.35 6.39
C ASP A 70 2.24 -24.11 6.65
N THR A 71 3.24 -24.28 7.48
CA THR A 71 4.21 -23.24 7.83
C THR A 71 4.94 -22.69 6.60
N ILE A 72 5.22 -23.55 5.61
CA ILE A 72 5.92 -23.14 4.37
C ILE A 72 5.08 -22.14 3.59
N ALA A 73 3.78 -22.40 3.43
CA ALA A 73 2.88 -21.49 2.72
C ALA A 73 2.75 -20.15 3.45
N GLN A 74 2.63 -20.18 4.79
CA GLN A 74 2.57 -18.95 5.60
C GLN A 74 3.84 -18.14 5.48
N ASN A 75 5.00 -18.79 5.52
CA ASN A 75 6.29 -18.11 5.36
C ASN A 75 6.44 -17.49 3.97
N ARG A 76 5.92 -18.15 2.93
CA ARG A 76 5.94 -17.61 1.56
C ARG A 76 5.11 -16.34 1.46
N ASN A 77 3.93 -16.32 2.08
CA ASN A 77 3.06 -15.14 2.08
C ASN A 77 3.73 -13.97 2.81
N SER A 78 4.33 -14.22 3.97
CA SER A 78 5.09 -13.21 4.71
C SER A 78 6.28 -12.70 3.91
N ALA A 79 7.02 -13.58 3.24
CA ALA A 79 8.17 -13.20 2.43
C ALA A 79 7.78 -12.29 1.27
N THR A 80 6.59 -12.48 0.68
CA THR A 80 6.08 -11.59 -0.37
C THR A 80 5.89 -10.18 0.14
N TYR A 81 5.27 -10.01 1.31
CA TYR A 81 5.07 -8.69 1.90
C TYR A 81 6.38 -8.05 2.36
N ASP A 82 7.32 -8.83 2.87
CA ASP A 82 8.65 -8.33 3.20
C ASP A 82 9.36 -7.79 1.96
N ALA A 83 9.23 -8.49 0.82
CA ALA A 83 9.78 -8.04 -0.46
C ALA A 83 9.10 -6.73 -0.93
N VAL A 84 7.81 -6.58 -0.72
CA VAL A 84 7.09 -5.33 -1.04
C VAL A 84 7.62 -4.18 -0.19
N CYS A 85 7.79 -4.40 1.11
CA CYS A 85 8.32 -3.37 2.01
C CYS A 85 9.74 -2.95 1.61
N ALA A 86 10.61 -3.91 1.30
CA ALA A 86 11.97 -3.63 0.84
C ALA A 86 11.97 -2.85 -0.48
N TRP A 87 11.09 -3.21 -1.40
CA TRP A 87 10.94 -2.50 -2.66
C TRP A 87 10.51 -1.04 -2.45
N VAL A 88 9.56 -0.80 -1.55
CA VAL A 88 9.12 0.58 -1.23
C VAL A 88 10.27 1.40 -0.66
N GLU A 89 11.06 0.84 0.25
CA GLU A 89 12.25 1.51 0.79
C GLU A 89 13.24 1.87 -0.32
N GLN A 90 13.46 0.97 -1.27
CA GLN A 90 14.32 1.22 -2.42
C GLN A 90 13.76 2.34 -3.30
N GLN A 91 12.47 2.35 -3.56
CA GLN A 91 11.83 3.41 -4.36
C GLN A 91 11.97 4.77 -3.68
N ASN A 92 11.80 4.83 -2.36
CA ASN A 92 12.03 6.08 -1.61
C ASN A 92 13.47 6.58 -1.78
N ALA A 93 14.44 5.69 -1.70
CA ALA A 93 15.85 6.04 -1.87
C ALA A 93 16.16 6.55 -3.27
N LEU A 94 15.45 6.04 -4.28
CA LEU A 94 15.59 6.46 -5.68
C LEU A 94 14.76 7.69 -6.04
N GLY A 95 13.89 8.17 -5.13
CA GLY A 95 13.00 9.29 -5.40
C GLY A 95 11.84 8.93 -6.33
N ILE A 96 11.47 7.66 -6.42
CA ILE A 96 10.36 7.18 -7.26
C ILE A 96 9.12 7.01 -6.39
N PHE A 97 8.09 7.80 -6.67
CA PHE A 97 6.87 7.87 -5.87
C PHE A 97 5.63 7.71 -6.75
N PRO A 98 4.45 7.44 -6.14
CA PRO A 98 3.20 7.50 -6.89
C PRO A 98 3.01 8.89 -7.52
N ASP A 99 2.51 8.91 -8.73
CA ASP A 99 2.23 10.17 -9.46
C ASP A 99 0.88 10.72 -9.02
N ILE A 100 0.86 11.40 -7.89
CA ILE A 100 -0.36 11.92 -7.29
C ILE A 100 -0.65 13.35 -7.77
N PRO A 101 -1.93 13.67 -8.09
CA PRO A 101 -2.30 15.01 -8.49
C PRO A 101 -2.50 15.99 -7.34
N GLU A 102 -2.64 15.51 -6.11
CA GLU A 102 -3.02 16.31 -4.95
C GLU A 102 -1.87 17.13 -4.35
N GLY A 103 -0.63 16.81 -4.73
CA GLY A 103 0.54 17.52 -4.22
C GLY A 103 1.83 16.83 -4.64
N ASP A 104 2.94 17.23 -4.00
CA ASP A 104 4.26 16.69 -4.30
C ASP A 104 4.57 15.51 -3.36
N PRO A 105 4.74 14.29 -3.89
CA PRO A 105 5.03 13.14 -3.04
C PRO A 105 6.43 13.27 -2.42
N LEU A 106 6.52 12.96 -1.13
CA LEU A 106 7.78 13.02 -0.38
C LEU A 106 8.29 11.62 -0.02
N SER A 107 7.39 10.72 0.36
CA SER A 107 7.75 9.36 0.71
C SER A 107 6.52 8.47 0.75
N VAL A 108 6.77 7.16 0.72
CA VAL A 108 5.76 6.14 1.00
C VAL A 108 6.25 5.35 2.21
N GLU A 109 5.42 5.28 3.23
CA GLU A 109 5.71 4.51 4.44
C GLU A 109 4.85 3.24 4.44
N VAL A 110 5.44 2.12 4.81
CA VAL A 110 4.73 0.85 4.94
C VAL A 110 5.02 0.24 6.30
N SER A 111 4.03 -0.46 6.86
CA SER A 111 4.28 -1.24 8.07
C SER A 111 5.21 -2.41 7.73
N SER A 112 6.08 -2.74 8.67
CA SER A 112 7.12 -3.74 8.47
C SER A 112 6.62 -5.19 8.51
N SER A 113 5.36 -5.42 8.87
CA SER A 113 4.81 -6.76 9.02
C SER A 113 3.40 -6.86 8.47
N ALA A 114 3.20 -7.88 7.65
CA ALA A 114 1.86 -8.29 7.23
C ALA A 114 1.25 -9.21 8.28
N TYR A 115 -0.05 -9.18 8.43
CA TYR A 115 -0.76 -10.04 9.36
C TYR A 115 -2.03 -10.59 8.73
N VAL A 116 -2.44 -11.75 9.24
CA VAL A 116 -3.70 -12.38 8.84
C VAL A 116 -4.83 -11.65 9.56
N LEU A 117 -5.73 -11.04 8.80
CA LEU A 117 -6.86 -10.32 9.36
C LEU A 117 -8.08 -11.23 9.50
N GLN A 118 -8.30 -12.09 8.51
CA GLN A 118 -9.51 -12.89 8.43
C GLN A 118 -9.27 -14.14 7.61
N THR A 119 -9.87 -15.26 7.99
CA THR A 119 -9.81 -16.51 7.23
C THR A 119 -11.19 -17.14 7.16
N ASP A 120 -11.49 -17.79 6.02
CA ASP A 120 -12.69 -18.60 5.83
C ASP A 120 -12.39 -20.10 5.83
N GLY A 121 -11.18 -20.49 6.24
CA GLY A 121 -10.71 -21.87 6.25
C GLY A 121 -10.04 -22.34 4.97
N LYS A 122 -10.24 -21.63 3.86
CA LYS A 122 -9.62 -21.92 2.55
C LYS A 122 -8.67 -20.82 2.12
N THR A 123 -9.04 -19.58 2.39
CA THR A 123 -8.23 -18.41 2.06
C THR A 123 -8.13 -17.52 3.29
N ALA A 124 -7.10 -16.67 3.31
CA ALA A 124 -6.91 -15.67 4.35
C ALA A 124 -6.64 -14.32 3.71
N ARG A 125 -7.10 -13.28 4.39
CA ARG A 125 -6.77 -11.90 4.02
C ARG A 125 -5.50 -11.48 4.76
N TYR A 126 -4.48 -11.11 4.01
CA TYR A 126 -3.27 -10.48 4.52
C TYR A 126 -3.29 -9.01 4.16
N GLN A 127 -2.75 -8.15 5.01
CA GLN A 127 -2.70 -6.73 4.71
C GLN A 127 -1.54 -6.03 5.40
N ILE A 128 -1.09 -4.93 4.79
CA ILE A 128 -0.17 -3.97 5.39
C ILE A 128 -0.78 -2.58 5.23
N GLN A 129 -0.40 -1.68 6.14
CA GLN A 129 -0.80 -0.28 6.05
C GLN A 129 0.24 0.50 5.25
N ILE A 130 -0.24 1.42 4.45
CA ILE A 130 0.56 2.27 3.59
C ILE A 130 0.18 3.71 3.86
N LYS A 131 1.19 4.59 3.97
CA LYS A 131 0.98 6.02 4.08
C LYS A 131 1.75 6.72 2.97
N VAL A 132 1.06 7.55 2.21
CA VAL A 132 1.68 8.44 1.24
C VAL A 132 1.84 9.79 1.91
N ILE A 133 3.08 10.25 2.01
CA ILE A 133 3.42 11.53 2.60
C ILE A 133 3.66 12.51 1.47
N TYR A 134 2.98 13.63 1.47
CA TYR A 134 3.06 14.59 0.37
C TYR A 134 2.94 16.03 0.86
N PHE A 135 3.49 16.94 0.08
CA PHE A 135 3.47 18.37 0.35
C PHE A 135 2.39 19.05 -0.48
N THR A 136 1.63 19.93 0.15
CA THR A 136 0.65 20.77 -0.53
C THR A 136 1.03 22.23 -0.37
N GLU A 137 0.97 22.97 -1.48
CA GLU A 137 1.23 24.40 -1.45
C GLU A 137 0.07 25.14 -0.78
N ALA A 138 0.36 26.38 -0.33
CA ALA A 138 -0.66 27.27 0.20
C ALA A 138 -1.69 27.59 -0.89
N ILE A 139 -2.97 27.63 -0.48
CA ILE A 139 -4.03 28.06 -1.37
C ILE A 139 -3.93 29.59 -1.51
N THR A 140 -3.63 30.05 -2.72
CA THR A 140 -3.59 31.47 -3.05
C THR A 140 -4.98 31.91 -3.48
N LYS A 141 -5.50 32.90 -2.78
CA LYS A 141 -6.78 33.51 -3.15
C LYS A 141 -6.55 34.76 -4.00
#